data_12c248ca424a177154917d60a2a60f72
#
_entry.id   12c248ca424a177154917d60a2a60f72
#
_cell.length_a   1.000
_cell.length_b   1.000
_cell.length_c   1.000
_cell.angle_alpha   90.00
_cell.angle_beta   90.00
_cell.angle_gamma   90.00
#
_symmetry.space_group_name_H-M   'P 1'
#
loop_
_entity.id
_entity.type
_entity.pdbx_description
1 polymer ?
#
loop_
_entity_poly.entity_id
_entity_poly.type
_entity_poly.pdbx_seq_one_letter_code
_entity_poly.pdbx_strand_id
1 'polypeptide(L)'
;ASIREGWRTDSGTQMAALELRLAPGWKTYWRAPGEGGIPPEFDWSGSSNIGGVAFHWPKPEVFELNGMRSFGYHGSLVLPIEFRPAAAGEPVHVRAEIDLGVCNEICVPMTVVVSADLAAGGTPDPVIRAALAEMPERADEAGLTAARCEAEPIRDGVRLTSRLALPRLGPDEIAV
;
A
#
# COMPACT_ATOMS: atom_id res chain seq x y z
N ALA A 1 8.06 13.32 -2.03
CA ALA A 1 7.72 12.30 -1.05
C ALA A 1 8.11 12.78 0.35
N SER A 2 7.34 12.44 1.36
CA SER A 2 7.64 12.76 2.77
C SER A 2 6.94 11.77 3.70
N ILE A 3 7.43 11.66 4.93
CA ILE A 3 6.71 10.97 6.00
C ILE A 3 5.86 12.01 6.74
N ARG A 4 4.57 11.74 6.86
CA ARG A 4 3.64 12.46 7.70
C ARG A 4 3.62 11.80 9.07
N GLU A 5 3.93 12.57 10.10
CA GLU A 5 3.88 12.08 11.47
C GLU A 5 2.42 11.86 11.91
N GLY A 6 2.21 10.82 12.68
CA GLY A 6 0.91 10.47 13.23
C GLY A 6 0.95 10.36 14.75
N TRP A 7 0.53 9.24 15.30
CA TRP A 7 0.33 9.05 16.74
C TRP A 7 0.73 7.65 17.20
N ARG A 8 0.94 7.49 18.49
CA ARG A 8 1.05 6.17 19.10
C ARG A 8 -0.34 5.58 19.30
N THR A 9 -0.54 4.36 18.84
CA THR A 9 -1.79 3.62 19.01
C THR A 9 -1.91 3.02 20.40
N ASP A 10 -3.11 2.58 20.78
CA ASP A 10 -3.34 1.91 22.07
C ASP A 10 -2.57 0.57 22.19
N SER A 11 -2.24 -0.07 21.07
CA SER A 11 -1.40 -1.26 21.00
C SER A 11 0.10 -0.98 21.21
N GLY A 12 0.50 0.30 21.27
CA GLY A 12 1.89 0.73 21.45
C GLY A 12 2.68 0.82 20.15
N THR A 13 2.05 0.62 18.99
CA THR A 13 2.65 0.86 17.68
C THR A 13 2.64 2.36 17.34
N GLN A 14 3.46 2.79 16.40
CA GLN A 14 3.52 4.16 15.92
C GLN A 14 2.91 4.26 14.53
N MET A 15 1.80 4.99 14.41
CA MET A 15 1.18 5.31 13.12
C MET A 15 1.87 6.50 12.48
N ALA A 16 2.13 6.40 11.19
CA ALA A 16 2.59 7.48 10.32
C ALA A 16 2.03 7.26 8.91
N ALA A 17 2.38 8.09 7.94
CA ALA A 17 2.06 7.81 6.54
C ALA A 17 3.17 8.29 5.59
N LEU A 18 3.38 7.54 4.51
CA LEU A 18 4.09 8.03 3.34
C LEU A 18 3.13 8.91 2.54
N GLU A 19 3.53 10.13 2.29
CA GLU A 19 2.81 11.07 1.42
C GLU A 19 3.58 11.24 0.11
N LEU A 20 2.98 10.82 -1.00
CA LEU A 20 3.48 11.02 -2.35
C LEU A 20 2.63 12.06 -3.05
N ARG A 21 3.27 13.03 -3.70
CA ARG A 21 2.62 14.00 -4.60
C ARG A 21 3.24 13.87 -5.97
N LEU A 22 2.40 13.53 -6.93
CA LEU A 22 2.78 13.33 -8.32
C LEU A 22 2.42 14.58 -9.13
N ALA A 23 3.13 14.80 -10.22
CA ALA A 23 2.78 15.84 -11.17
C ALA A 23 1.41 15.55 -11.83
N PRO A 24 0.68 16.54 -12.34
CA PRO A 24 -0.58 16.34 -13.02
C PRO A 24 -0.48 15.29 -14.15
N GLY A 25 -1.42 14.35 -14.17
CA GLY A 25 -1.46 13.24 -15.12
C GLY A 25 -0.53 12.08 -14.82
N TRP A 26 0.31 12.19 -13.79
CA TRP A 26 1.17 11.08 -13.36
C TRP A 26 0.46 10.19 -12.35
N LYS A 27 0.78 8.89 -12.39
CA LYS A 27 0.29 7.85 -11.49
C LYS A 27 1.44 7.03 -10.90
N THR A 28 1.18 6.41 -9.77
CA THR A 28 2.04 5.36 -9.18
C THR A 28 1.20 4.12 -8.92
N TYR A 29 1.82 3.04 -8.49
CA TYR A 29 1.18 1.74 -8.44
C TYR A 29 0.90 1.27 -7.02
N TRP A 30 -0.11 0.42 -6.91
CA TRP A 30 -0.45 -0.32 -5.71
C TRP A 30 0.52 -1.49 -5.47
N ARG A 31 0.48 -2.10 -4.28
CA ARG A 31 1.28 -3.28 -3.90
C ARG A 31 1.15 -4.47 -4.86
N ALA A 32 0.00 -4.61 -5.51
CA ALA A 32 -0.28 -5.60 -6.56
C ALA A 32 -0.72 -4.83 -7.82
N PRO A 33 0.23 -4.38 -8.65
CA PRO A 33 0.01 -3.37 -9.67
C PRO A 33 -0.73 -3.89 -10.92
N GLY A 34 -0.91 -5.21 -11.06
CA GLY A 34 -1.45 -5.82 -12.26
C GLY A 34 -0.41 -6.00 -13.37
N GLU A 35 -0.89 -6.22 -14.60
CA GLU A 35 -0.05 -6.70 -15.72
C GLU A 35 1.01 -5.71 -16.23
N GLY A 36 0.82 -4.44 -16.02
CA GLY A 36 1.72 -3.40 -16.59
C GLY A 36 2.34 -2.48 -15.55
N GLY A 37 2.25 -2.81 -14.26
CA GLY A 37 2.70 -1.94 -13.18
C GLY A 37 4.03 -2.35 -12.57
N ILE A 38 4.65 -1.39 -11.88
CA ILE A 38 5.88 -1.59 -11.11
C ILE A 38 5.50 -1.45 -9.63
N PRO A 39 5.52 -2.55 -8.83
CA PRO A 39 5.18 -2.47 -7.42
C PRO A 39 6.20 -1.64 -6.65
N PRO A 40 5.78 -0.90 -5.61
CA PRO A 40 6.74 -0.21 -4.76
C PRO A 40 7.48 -1.20 -3.85
N GLU A 41 8.78 -0.97 -3.70
CA GLU A 41 9.67 -1.68 -2.79
C GLU A 41 10.20 -0.74 -1.72
N PHE A 42 10.35 -1.22 -0.49
CA PHE A 42 10.73 -0.40 0.66
C PHE A 42 11.95 -0.99 1.35
N ASP A 43 13.03 -0.26 1.40
CA ASP A 43 14.20 -0.57 2.24
C ASP A 43 14.22 0.31 3.48
N TRP A 44 14.10 -0.34 4.65
CA TRP A 44 14.11 0.28 5.98
C TRP A 44 15.48 0.17 6.67
N SER A 45 16.50 -0.31 6.00
CA SER A 45 17.83 -0.60 6.59
C SER A 45 18.49 0.63 7.23
N GLY A 46 18.15 1.82 6.74
CA GLY A 46 18.60 3.09 7.31
C GLY A 46 17.87 3.55 8.57
N SER A 47 16.83 2.81 8.99
CA SER A 47 16.00 3.16 10.14
C SER A 47 16.50 2.54 11.44
N SER A 48 16.01 3.04 12.58
CA SER A 48 16.27 2.41 13.88
C SER A 48 15.01 2.31 14.73
N ASN A 49 15.02 1.35 15.66
CA ASN A 49 13.91 0.98 16.52
C ASN A 49 12.66 0.50 15.77
N ILE A 50 12.82 -0.16 14.61
CA ILE A 50 11.74 -0.81 13.88
C ILE A 50 11.82 -2.33 14.10
N GLY A 51 10.83 -2.89 14.80
CA GLY A 51 10.65 -4.34 15.00
C GLY A 51 9.63 -4.96 14.04
N GLY A 52 8.91 -4.14 13.27
CA GLY A 52 7.98 -4.58 12.24
C GLY A 52 7.27 -3.41 11.59
N VAL A 53 6.81 -3.63 10.36
CA VAL A 53 6.09 -2.62 9.55
C VAL A 53 4.82 -3.26 8.99
N ALA A 54 3.70 -2.57 9.11
CA ALA A 54 2.45 -2.93 8.47
C ALA A 54 1.95 -1.76 7.61
N PHE A 55 1.54 -2.07 6.37
CA PHE A 55 1.00 -1.09 5.43
C PHE A 55 -0.51 -1.19 5.37
N HIS A 56 -1.18 -0.04 5.43
CA HIS A 56 -2.62 0.09 5.31
C HIS A 56 -2.96 0.76 3.97
N TRP A 57 -2.89 -0.03 2.90
CA TRP A 57 -3.08 0.46 1.55
C TRP A 57 -4.51 0.96 1.32
N PRO A 58 -4.71 2.22 0.91
CA PRO A 58 -6.01 2.69 0.46
C PRO A 58 -6.49 1.93 -0.78
N LYS A 59 -7.78 1.99 -1.05
CA LYS A 59 -8.40 1.41 -2.26
C LYS A 59 -7.76 2.03 -3.51
N PRO A 60 -7.17 1.22 -4.41
CA PRO A 60 -6.58 1.72 -5.64
C PRO A 60 -7.63 2.06 -6.69
N GLU A 61 -7.28 2.92 -7.61
CA GLU A 61 -7.97 3.10 -8.88
C GLU A 61 -7.59 1.98 -9.85
N VAL A 62 -8.48 1.67 -10.78
CA VAL A 62 -8.25 0.72 -11.87
C VAL A 62 -7.93 1.49 -13.15
N PHE A 63 -6.82 1.18 -13.76
CA PHE A 63 -6.41 1.75 -15.06
C PHE A 63 -6.48 0.68 -16.13
N GLU A 64 -7.08 1.01 -17.27
CA GLU A 64 -7.04 0.16 -18.46
C GLU A 64 -6.26 0.85 -19.56
N LEU A 65 -5.26 0.16 -20.09
CA LEU A 65 -4.45 0.62 -21.23
C LEU A 65 -4.15 -0.57 -22.13
N ASN A 66 -4.57 -0.49 -23.40
CA ASN A 66 -4.33 -1.53 -24.41
C ASN A 66 -4.79 -2.94 -23.96
N GLY A 67 -5.89 -3.03 -23.22
CA GLY A 67 -6.43 -4.29 -22.69
C GLY A 67 -5.72 -4.84 -21.46
N MET A 68 -4.70 -4.18 -20.96
CA MET A 68 -4.03 -4.50 -19.70
C MET A 68 -4.65 -3.69 -18.55
N ARG A 69 -4.85 -4.36 -17.41
CA ARG A 69 -5.30 -3.71 -16.18
C ARG A 69 -4.14 -3.47 -15.24
N SER A 70 -4.11 -2.28 -14.66
CA SER A 70 -3.20 -1.93 -13.59
C SER A 70 -3.93 -1.21 -12.46
N PHE A 71 -3.36 -1.28 -11.26
CA PHE A 71 -3.94 -0.73 -10.03
C PHE A 71 -2.97 0.27 -9.41
N GLY A 72 -3.47 1.42 -9.00
CA GLY A 72 -2.61 2.45 -8.43
C GLY A 72 -3.33 3.75 -8.07
N TYR A 73 -2.62 4.85 -8.11
CA TYR A 73 -3.09 6.15 -7.64
C TYR A 73 -2.64 7.28 -8.55
N HIS A 74 -3.55 8.20 -8.89
CA HIS A 74 -3.23 9.44 -9.60
C HIS A 74 -2.96 10.59 -8.63
N GLY A 75 -2.09 11.50 -9.02
CA GLY A 75 -1.88 12.78 -8.36
C GLY A 75 -1.29 12.72 -6.96
N SER A 76 -1.87 11.97 -6.04
CA SER A 76 -1.37 11.82 -4.68
C SER A 76 -1.72 10.48 -4.05
N LEU A 77 -0.85 10.02 -3.15
CA LEU A 77 -1.10 8.88 -2.29
C LEU A 77 -0.73 9.26 -0.86
N VAL A 78 -1.64 8.99 0.07
CA VAL A 78 -1.34 8.93 1.51
C VAL A 78 -1.41 7.46 1.90
N LEU A 79 -0.27 6.84 2.16
CA LEU A 79 -0.18 5.43 2.54
C LEU A 79 0.10 5.35 4.05
N PRO A 80 -0.88 5.01 4.89
CA PRO A 80 -0.65 4.80 6.31
C PRO A 80 0.28 3.61 6.55
N ILE A 81 1.22 3.81 7.47
CA ILE A 81 2.24 2.82 7.84
C ILE A 81 2.25 2.73 9.36
N GLU A 82 2.10 1.52 9.87
CA GLU A 82 2.15 1.23 11.29
C GLU A 82 3.49 0.57 11.62
N PHE A 83 4.29 1.27 12.41
CA PHE A 83 5.59 0.79 12.88
C PHE A 83 5.44 0.18 14.27
N ARG A 84 5.87 -1.07 14.42
CA ARG A 84 6.04 -1.70 15.72
C ARG A 84 7.46 -1.41 16.22
N PRO A 85 7.63 -0.65 17.32
CA PRO A 85 8.95 -0.42 17.86
C PRO A 85 9.60 -1.72 18.35
N ALA A 86 10.91 -1.86 18.16
CA ALA A 86 11.69 -2.96 18.72
C ALA A 86 11.86 -2.79 20.24
N ALA A 87 12.09 -1.54 20.69
CA ALA A 87 12.10 -1.14 22.10
C ALA A 87 10.88 -0.26 22.39
N ALA A 88 10.00 -0.75 23.25
CA ALA A 88 8.77 -0.04 23.62
C ALA A 88 9.12 1.27 24.37
N GLY A 89 8.38 2.35 24.07
CA GLY A 89 8.57 3.66 24.70
C GLY A 89 9.63 4.55 24.06
N GLU A 90 10.53 3.97 23.27
CA GLU A 90 11.54 4.72 22.53
C GLU A 90 10.98 5.28 21.21
N PRO A 91 11.53 6.39 20.68
CA PRO A 91 11.19 6.93 19.36
C PRO A 91 11.52 5.93 18.23
N VAL A 92 10.78 6.01 17.15
CA VAL A 92 11.10 5.31 15.90
C VAL A 92 11.77 6.31 14.95
N HIS A 93 13.00 6.03 14.55
CA HIS A 93 13.69 6.83 13.55
C HIS A 93 13.54 6.17 12.19
N VAL A 94 12.76 6.79 11.32
CA VAL A 94 12.50 6.33 9.96
C VAL A 94 13.51 6.93 9.00
N ARG A 95 14.18 6.09 8.24
CA ARG A 95 14.90 6.45 7.02
C ARG A 95 14.68 5.32 6.02
N ALA A 96 13.86 5.58 5.03
CA ALA A 96 13.53 4.60 4.01
C ALA A 96 13.99 5.03 2.64
N GLU A 97 14.51 4.07 1.87
CA GLU A 97 14.67 4.17 0.44
C GLU A 97 13.49 3.43 -0.19
N ILE A 98 12.81 4.07 -1.13
CA ILE A 98 11.59 3.54 -1.73
C ILE A 98 11.75 3.57 -3.24
N ASP A 99 11.80 2.39 -3.85
CA ASP A 99 11.75 2.23 -5.29
C ASP A 99 10.30 2.12 -5.74
N LEU A 100 9.91 2.94 -6.73
CA LEU A 100 8.54 2.97 -7.22
C LEU A 100 8.48 3.32 -8.71
N GLY A 101 7.47 2.82 -9.38
CA GLY A 101 7.15 3.21 -10.74
C GLY A 101 6.28 4.47 -10.75
N VAL A 102 6.66 5.49 -11.52
CA VAL A 102 5.80 6.63 -11.83
C VAL A 102 5.57 6.68 -13.33
N CYS A 103 4.31 6.79 -13.74
CA CYS A 103 3.93 6.65 -15.13
C CYS A 103 2.96 7.76 -15.53
N ASN A 104 3.16 8.24 -16.78
CA ASN A 104 2.17 9.01 -17.53
C ASN A 104 2.03 8.33 -18.90
N GLU A 105 2.62 8.84 -19.97
CA GLU A 105 2.75 8.15 -21.27
C GLU A 105 3.86 7.10 -21.25
N ILE A 106 4.88 7.33 -20.45
CA ILE A 106 5.99 6.38 -20.18
C ILE A 106 6.05 6.09 -18.69
N CYS A 107 6.60 4.91 -18.35
CA CYS A 107 6.89 4.53 -16.98
C CYS A 107 8.36 4.78 -16.66
N VAL A 108 8.62 5.46 -15.57
CA VAL A 108 9.96 5.78 -15.08
C VAL A 108 10.12 5.15 -13.69
N PRO A 109 11.09 4.24 -13.51
CA PRO A 109 11.47 3.82 -12.18
C PRO A 109 12.13 4.98 -11.44
N MET A 110 11.74 5.19 -10.20
CA MET A 110 12.28 6.25 -9.35
C MET A 110 12.59 5.71 -7.96
N THR A 111 13.72 6.16 -7.42
CA THR A 111 14.06 5.95 -6.02
C THR A 111 13.86 7.26 -5.27
N VAL A 112 13.14 7.21 -4.15
CA VAL A 112 12.96 8.34 -3.24
C VAL A 112 13.45 7.98 -1.85
N VAL A 113 14.11 8.92 -1.17
CA VAL A 113 14.54 8.74 0.21
C VAL A 113 13.69 9.64 1.10
N VAL A 114 13.12 9.07 2.14
CA VAL A 114 12.34 9.80 3.14
C VAL A 114 12.90 9.54 4.54
N SER A 115 12.77 10.52 5.43
CA SER A 115 13.16 10.37 6.83
C SER A 115 12.21 11.13 7.75
N ALA A 116 12.02 10.62 8.97
CA ALA A 116 11.27 11.27 10.04
C ALA A 116 11.66 10.68 11.41
N ASP A 117 11.58 11.50 12.42
CA ASP A 117 11.73 11.10 13.82
C ASP A 117 10.34 11.03 14.46
N LEU A 118 9.81 9.82 14.63
CA LEU A 118 8.47 9.60 15.14
C LEU A 118 8.53 9.53 16.68
N ALA A 119 8.12 10.61 17.34
CA ALA A 119 8.05 10.67 18.78
C ALA A 119 7.07 9.63 19.36
N ALA A 120 7.36 9.16 20.58
CA ALA A 120 6.51 8.19 21.29
C ALA A 120 5.20 8.83 21.82
N GLY A 121 4.42 9.48 20.94
CA GLY A 121 3.21 10.20 21.29
C GLY A 121 2.46 10.64 20.04
N GLY A 122 1.94 11.86 20.06
CA GLY A 122 1.19 12.48 18.96
C GLY A 122 -0.32 12.38 19.13
N THR A 123 -1.02 13.13 18.29
CA THR A 123 -2.50 13.10 18.20
C THR A 123 -2.91 12.51 16.85
N PRO A 124 -4.05 11.82 16.77
CA PRO A 124 -4.54 11.27 15.51
C PRO A 124 -4.65 12.33 14.42
N ASP A 125 -3.87 12.14 13.34
CA ASP A 125 -3.87 13.03 12.18
C ASP A 125 -5.10 12.75 11.31
N PRO A 126 -5.89 13.77 10.93
CA PRO A 126 -7.13 13.59 10.18
C PRO A 126 -6.90 13.07 8.75
N VAL A 127 -5.75 13.38 8.14
CA VAL A 127 -5.42 12.92 6.78
C VAL A 127 -5.09 11.43 6.79
N ILE A 128 -4.30 10.98 7.78
CA ILE A 128 -4.01 9.56 7.96
C ILE A 128 -5.29 8.78 8.27
N ARG A 129 -6.17 9.33 9.15
CA ARG A 129 -7.46 8.68 9.44
C ARG A 129 -8.37 8.57 8.22
N ALA A 130 -8.41 9.58 7.37
CA ALA A 130 -9.16 9.53 6.12
C ALA A 130 -8.63 8.41 5.20
N ALA A 131 -7.31 8.31 5.04
CA ALA A 131 -6.70 7.25 4.24
C ALA A 131 -6.94 5.84 4.81
N LEU A 132 -6.94 5.68 6.13
CA LEU A 132 -7.30 4.42 6.81
C LEU A 132 -8.78 4.03 6.56
N ALA A 133 -9.66 5.01 6.46
CA ALA A 133 -11.09 4.76 6.17
C ALA A 133 -11.35 4.36 4.71
N GLU A 134 -10.40 4.60 3.81
CA GLU A 134 -10.49 4.24 2.39
C GLU A 134 -9.83 2.89 2.06
N MET A 135 -9.50 2.08 3.05
CA MET A 135 -8.97 0.74 2.81
C MET A 135 -9.99 -0.13 2.07
N PRO A 136 -9.52 -1.05 1.19
CA PRO A 136 -10.40 -2.07 0.62
C PRO A 136 -11.08 -2.89 1.71
N GLU A 137 -12.31 -3.30 1.44
CA GLU A 137 -13.01 -4.24 2.31
C GLU A 137 -12.26 -5.55 2.44
N ARG A 138 -12.22 -6.09 3.63
CA ARG A 138 -11.65 -7.40 3.90
C ARG A 138 -12.59 -8.49 3.38
N ALA A 139 -12.04 -9.66 3.13
CA ALA A 139 -12.79 -10.79 2.63
C ALA A 139 -14.02 -11.18 3.48
N ASP A 140 -13.90 -11.06 4.81
CA ASP A 140 -14.98 -11.31 5.76
C ASP A 140 -16.03 -10.19 5.72
N GLU A 141 -15.63 -8.94 5.59
CA GLU A 141 -16.51 -7.77 5.47
C GLU A 141 -17.27 -7.79 4.14
N ALA A 142 -16.60 -8.18 3.04
CA ALA A 142 -17.19 -8.37 1.72
C ALA A 142 -18.09 -9.61 1.61
N GLY A 143 -18.22 -10.41 2.67
CA GLY A 143 -19.07 -11.59 2.70
C GLY A 143 -18.52 -12.78 1.93
N LEU A 144 -17.19 -12.93 1.81
CA LEU A 144 -16.56 -14.09 1.23
C LEU A 144 -16.86 -15.34 2.07
N THR A 145 -17.61 -16.30 1.50
CA THR A 145 -18.01 -17.53 2.18
C THR A 145 -17.15 -18.74 1.83
N ALA A 146 -16.48 -18.72 0.67
CA ALA A 146 -15.54 -19.75 0.27
C ALA A 146 -14.52 -19.23 -0.74
N ALA A 147 -13.29 -19.71 -0.62
CA ALA A 147 -12.23 -19.52 -1.61
C ALA A 147 -11.59 -20.88 -1.92
N ARG A 148 -11.43 -21.20 -3.19
CA ARG A 148 -10.74 -22.40 -3.67
C ARG A 148 -9.72 -22.01 -4.71
N CYS A 149 -8.51 -22.54 -4.61
CA CYS A 149 -7.45 -22.34 -5.58
C CYS A 149 -7.03 -23.71 -6.15
N GLU A 150 -6.91 -23.77 -7.46
CA GLU A 150 -6.38 -24.92 -8.21
C GLU A 150 -5.13 -24.45 -8.95
N ALA A 151 -4.03 -25.20 -8.80
CA ALA A 151 -2.78 -24.93 -9.49
C ALA A 151 -2.48 -26.06 -10.47
N GLU A 152 -2.31 -25.72 -11.73
CA GLU A 152 -1.98 -26.67 -12.82
C GLU A 152 -0.62 -26.31 -13.42
N PRO A 153 0.33 -27.24 -13.51
CA PRO A 153 1.54 -27.03 -14.29
C PRO A 153 1.19 -26.80 -15.77
N ILE A 154 1.78 -25.76 -16.35
CA ILE A 154 1.70 -25.48 -17.78
C ILE A 154 3.12 -25.42 -18.36
N ARG A 155 3.26 -25.36 -19.68
CA ARG A 155 4.56 -25.42 -20.36
C ARG A 155 5.59 -24.41 -19.82
N ASP A 156 5.12 -23.18 -19.51
CA ASP A 156 5.98 -22.05 -19.17
C ASP A 156 5.66 -21.48 -17.76
N GLY A 157 5.18 -22.34 -16.82
CA GLY A 157 4.87 -21.92 -15.45
C GLY A 157 3.73 -22.72 -14.81
N VAL A 158 2.93 -22.02 -14.02
CA VAL A 158 1.77 -22.58 -13.32
C VAL A 158 0.53 -21.72 -13.63
N ARG A 159 -0.56 -22.38 -14.03
CA ARG A 159 -1.87 -21.73 -14.09
C ARG A 159 -2.54 -21.81 -12.72
N LEU A 160 -2.86 -20.67 -12.14
CA LEU A 160 -3.63 -20.58 -10.91
C LEU A 160 -5.08 -20.18 -11.25
N THR A 161 -6.03 -21.04 -10.84
CA THR A 161 -7.45 -20.73 -10.95
C THR A 161 -8.05 -20.52 -9.58
N SER A 162 -8.56 -19.32 -9.30
CA SER A 162 -9.23 -19.00 -8.04
C SER A 162 -10.74 -18.92 -8.26
N ARG A 163 -11.51 -19.59 -7.39
CA ARG A 163 -12.98 -19.52 -7.36
C ARG A 163 -13.40 -18.95 -6.01
N LEU A 164 -14.05 -17.80 -6.05
CA LEU A 164 -14.50 -17.08 -4.86
C LEU A 164 -16.04 -17.12 -4.81
N ALA A 165 -16.59 -17.45 -3.65
CA ALA A 165 -18.01 -17.35 -3.37
C ALA A 165 -18.29 -16.06 -2.60
N LEU A 166 -18.63 -15.00 -3.34
CA LEU A 166 -18.97 -13.67 -2.85
C LEU A 166 -20.43 -13.35 -3.15
N PRO A 167 -21.09 -12.50 -2.35
CA PRO A 167 -22.32 -11.84 -2.78
C PRO A 167 -22.11 -11.11 -4.11
N ARG A 168 -23.18 -10.83 -4.83
CA ARG A 168 -23.08 -10.03 -6.04
C ARG A 168 -22.72 -8.60 -5.65
N LEU A 169 -21.51 -8.20 -5.93
CA LEU A 169 -21.00 -6.86 -5.76
C LEU A 169 -21.47 -5.94 -6.89
N GLY A 170 -21.26 -4.64 -6.80
CA GLY A 170 -21.58 -3.69 -7.86
C GLY A 170 -20.79 -3.93 -9.15
N PRO A 171 -21.14 -3.25 -10.25
CA PRO A 171 -20.50 -3.48 -11.55
C PRO A 171 -19.03 -3.06 -11.59
N ASP A 172 -18.61 -2.18 -10.69
CA ASP A 172 -17.26 -1.59 -10.65
C ASP A 172 -16.36 -2.18 -9.55
N GLU A 173 -16.83 -3.23 -8.85
CA GLU A 173 -16.10 -3.88 -7.77
C GLU A 173 -15.26 -5.03 -8.29
N ILE A 174 -14.02 -5.12 -7.79
CA ILE A 174 -13.03 -6.11 -8.19
C ILE A 174 -12.46 -6.79 -6.94
N ALA A 175 -12.39 -8.11 -6.97
CA ALA A 175 -11.62 -8.88 -5.99
C ALA A 175 -10.15 -8.92 -6.40
N VAL A 176 -9.23 -8.53 -5.52
CA VAL A 176 -7.79 -8.48 -5.74
C VAL A 176 -7.04 -9.16 -4.61
#